data_ac6b5f61cba6d9ec6686cd25c1a9b5a9
#
_entry.id   ac6b5f61cba6d9ec6686cd25c1a9b5a9
#
_cell.length_a   1.000
_cell.length_b   1.000
_cell.length_c   1.000
_cell.angle_alpha   90.00
_cell.angle_beta   90.00
_cell.angle_gamma   90.00
#
_symmetry.space_group_name_H-M   'P 1'
#
loop_
_entity.id
_entity.type
_entity.pdbx_description
1 polymer ?
#
loop_
_entity_poly.entity_id
_entity_poly.type
_entity_poly.pdbx_seq_one_letter_code
_entity_poly.pdbx_strand_id
1 'polypeptide(L)'
;WNTSSATTMMYMFREASSFNSDVSGWDVSRVISMNAMFRQASSFNIDVTRWDISRVTNMVLMFYSATSFGQTLCWDTSGFSGAGTTFMFMNSGGASALGHQNCNHSSPAITNDNINTVVMHWCSNPATTASIYGNISDWDTSGVTDGFYELIYEDCGRASSNMITTSTFNEDISDWNTS
;
A
#
# COMPACT_ATOMS: atom_id res chain seq x y z
N TRP A 1 6.62 14.84 -11.41
CA TRP A 1 6.00 14.70 -12.75
C TRP A 1 4.48 14.80 -12.61
N ASN A 2 3.79 15.45 -13.54
CA ASN A 2 2.33 15.43 -13.57
C ASN A 2 1.87 14.29 -14.48
N THR A 3 1.33 13.24 -13.89
CA THR A 3 0.89 12.02 -14.58
C THR A 3 -0.63 11.92 -14.75
N SER A 4 -1.39 12.89 -14.22
CA SER A 4 -2.86 12.87 -14.16
C SER A 4 -3.59 12.74 -15.52
N SER A 5 -2.91 13.03 -16.62
CA SER A 5 -3.45 12.90 -17.98
C SER A 5 -2.92 11.66 -18.73
N ALA A 6 -2.06 10.86 -18.10
CA ALA A 6 -1.49 9.68 -18.75
C ALA A 6 -2.55 8.59 -18.91
N THR A 7 -2.67 8.07 -20.11
CA THR A 7 -3.56 6.93 -20.42
C THR A 7 -2.79 5.64 -20.69
N THR A 8 -1.48 5.72 -20.87
CA THR A 8 -0.60 4.57 -21.02
C THR A 8 0.77 4.85 -20.44
N MET A 9 1.35 3.84 -19.79
CA MET A 9 2.71 3.86 -19.24
C MET A 9 3.51 2.65 -19.74
N MET A 10 3.13 2.13 -20.93
CA MET A 10 3.80 0.97 -21.54
C MET A 10 5.28 1.27 -21.74
N TYR A 11 6.13 0.33 -21.33
CA TYR A 11 7.58 0.35 -21.52
C TYR A 11 8.35 1.53 -20.90
N MET A 12 7.69 2.36 -20.06
CA MET A 12 8.23 3.66 -19.61
C MET A 12 9.60 3.56 -18.93
N PHE A 13 9.84 2.54 -18.12
CA PHE A 13 11.11 2.25 -17.45
C PHE A 13 11.66 0.86 -17.83
N ARG A 14 11.27 0.36 -19.00
CA ARG A 14 11.79 -0.91 -19.48
C ARG A 14 13.30 -0.86 -19.61
N GLU A 15 13.97 -1.86 -19.06
CA GLU A 15 15.44 -1.99 -19.08
C GLU A 15 16.18 -0.85 -18.35
N ALA A 16 15.48 0.00 -17.61
CA ALA A 16 16.06 1.05 -16.76
C ALA A 16 16.66 0.43 -15.49
N SER A 17 17.79 -0.26 -15.61
CA SER A 17 18.36 -1.12 -14.57
C SER A 17 18.71 -0.40 -13.28
N SER A 18 19.00 0.90 -13.33
CA SER A 18 19.34 1.73 -12.14
C SER A 18 18.17 2.55 -11.63
N PHE A 19 16.97 2.42 -12.22
CA PHE A 19 15.82 3.22 -11.83
C PHE A 19 15.24 2.70 -10.51
N ASN A 20 15.19 3.56 -9.49
CA ASN A 20 14.54 3.36 -8.21
C ASN A 20 14.10 4.68 -7.59
N SER A 21 13.72 5.67 -8.42
CA SER A 21 13.18 6.93 -7.92
C SER A 21 11.74 6.76 -7.47
N ASP A 22 11.34 7.54 -6.48
CA ASP A 22 9.99 7.50 -5.94
C ASP A 22 8.94 7.91 -6.98
N VAL A 23 8.03 7.00 -7.25
CA VAL A 23 6.88 7.15 -8.14
C VAL A 23 5.55 6.80 -7.43
N SER A 24 5.59 6.57 -6.11
CA SER A 24 4.43 6.18 -5.33
C SER A 24 3.28 7.19 -5.41
N GLY A 25 3.61 8.48 -5.46
CA GLY A 25 2.64 9.57 -5.57
C GLY A 25 2.13 9.86 -6.99
N TRP A 26 2.41 9.03 -7.96
CA TRP A 26 1.90 9.25 -9.31
C TRP A 26 0.40 8.98 -9.42
N ASP A 27 -0.33 9.90 -10.04
CA ASP A 27 -1.73 9.67 -10.42
C ASP A 27 -1.77 8.78 -11.66
N VAL A 28 -2.21 7.54 -11.47
CA VAL A 28 -2.36 6.53 -12.52
C VAL A 28 -3.82 6.16 -12.79
N SER A 29 -4.76 6.87 -12.17
CA SER A 29 -6.21 6.58 -12.22
C SER A 29 -6.81 6.57 -13.64
N ARG A 30 -6.12 7.16 -14.62
CA ARG A 30 -6.54 7.19 -16.03
C ARG A 30 -5.77 6.22 -16.92
N VAL A 31 -4.80 5.49 -16.38
CA VAL A 31 -3.95 4.58 -17.14
C VAL A 31 -4.72 3.30 -17.47
N ILE A 32 -4.66 2.91 -18.73
CA ILE A 32 -5.30 1.69 -19.27
C ILE A 32 -4.28 0.57 -19.42
N SER A 33 -3.02 0.90 -19.71
CA SER A 33 -1.97 -0.10 -19.93
C SER A 33 -0.66 0.28 -19.26
N MET A 34 -0.13 -0.68 -18.50
CA MET A 34 1.20 -0.65 -17.87
C MET A 34 2.07 -1.82 -18.38
N ASN A 35 1.80 -2.30 -19.60
CA ASN A 35 2.55 -3.41 -20.17
C ASN A 35 4.06 -3.15 -20.13
N ALA A 36 4.82 -4.07 -19.53
CA ALA A 36 6.27 -4.05 -19.43
C ALA A 36 6.87 -2.75 -18.86
N MET A 37 6.10 -1.98 -18.02
CA MET A 37 6.52 -0.67 -17.52
C MET A 37 7.86 -0.72 -16.80
N PHE A 38 8.10 -1.70 -15.93
CA PHE A 38 9.35 -1.90 -15.18
C PHE A 38 10.06 -3.20 -15.58
N ARG A 39 9.81 -3.70 -16.78
CA ARG A 39 10.47 -4.92 -17.27
C ARG A 39 11.99 -4.73 -17.25
N GLN A 40 12.71 -5.62 -16.56
CA GLN A 40 14.16 -5.59 -16.41
C GLN A 40 14.71 -4.30 -15.72
N ALA A 41 13.86 -3.56 -15.00
CA ALA A 41 14.28 -2.50 -14.10
C ALA A 41 14.83 -3.13 -12.80
N SER A 42 16.04 -3.65 -12.84
CA SER A 42 16.59 -4.56 -11.84
C SER A 42 16.75 -3.94 -10.45
N SER A 43 16.89 -2.62 -10.33
CA SER A 43 16.98 -1.91 -9.03
C SER A 43 15.63 -1.44 -8.51
N PHE A 44 14.55 -1.52 -9.30
CA PHE A 44 13.25 -0.98 -8.90
C PHE A 44 12.64 -1.77 -7.73
N ASN A 45 12.32 -1.07 -6.62
CA ASN A 45 11.67 -1.65 -5.44
C ASN A 45 10.81 -0.62 -4.68
N ILE A 46 10.22 0.34 -5.38
CA ILE A 46 9.33 1.33 -4.76
C ILE A 46 7.96 0.70 -4.50
N ASP A 47 7.37 1.01 -3.35
CA ASP A 47 6.00 0.63 -3.04
C ASP A 47 5.02 1.43 -3.90
N VAL A 48 4.27 0.72 -4.73
CA VAL A 48 3.25 1.28 -5.63
C VAL A 48 1.85 0.71 -5.33
N THR A 49 1.67 0.16 -4.15
CA THR A 49 0.41 -0.47 -3.70
C THR A 49 -0.78 0.49 -3.77
N ARG A 50 -0.53 1.79 -3.55
CA ARG A 50 -1.55 2.83 -3.56
C ARG A 50 -2.00 3.31 -4.94
N TRP A 51 -1.40 2.80 -5.99
CA TRP A 51 -1.85 3.18 -7.34
C TRP A 51 -3.27 2.73 -7.60
N ASP A 52 -4.12 3.66 -8.02
CA ASP A 52 -5.47 3.34 -8.50
C ASP A 52 -5.40 2.67 -9.87
N ILE A 53 -5.44 1.35 -9.86
CA ILE A 53 -5.38 0.54 -11.07
C ILE A 53 -6.77 0.17 -11.61
N SER A 54 -7.83 0.75 -11.12
CA SER A 54 -9.23 0.38 -11.45
C SER A 54 -9.54 0.43 -12.96
N ARG A 55 -8.78 1.22 -13.73
CA ARG A 55 -8.92 1.32 -15.19
C ARG A 55 -7.87 0.56 -15.97
N VAL A 56 -6.88 -0.01 -15.30
CA VAL A 56 -5.81 -0.77 -15.98
C VAL A 56 -6.36 -2.11 -16.45
N THR A 57 -6.10 -2.46 -17.70
CA THR A 57 -6.51 -3.74 -18.30
C THR A 57 -5.35 -4.59 -18.77
N ASN A 58 -4.13 -4.04 -18.78
CA ASN A 58 -2.94 -4.74 -19.26
C ASN A 58 -1.71 -4.40 -18.42
N MET A 59 -1.22 -5.41 -17.67
CA MET A 59 0.03 -5.37 -16.87
C MET A 59 0.97 -6.53 -17.29
N VAL A 60 0.82 -7.06 -18.50
CA VAL A 60 1.67 -8.13 -18.99
C VAL A 60 3.13 -7.74 -18.85
N LEU A 61 3.96 -8.61 -18.24
CA LEU A 61 5.39 -8.41 -18.05
C LEU A 61 5.78 -7.17 -17.22
N MET A 62 4.86 -6.56 -16.46
CA MET A 62 5.10 -5.26 -15.82
C MET A 62 6.38 -5.23 -14.97
N PHE A 63 6.61 -6.25 -14.14
CA PHE A 63 7.81 -6.41 -13.30
C PHE A 63 8.68 -7.60 -13.71
N TYR A 64 8.55 -8.06 -14.96
CA TYR A 64 9.35 -9.17 -15.45
C TYR A 64 10.85 -8.89 -15.29
N SER A 65 11.56 -9.76 -14.60
CA SER A 65 12.99 -9.62 -14.29
C SER A 65 13.38 -8.30 -13.58
N ALA A 66 12.45 -7.69 -12.85
CA ALA A 66 12.74 -6.63 -11.89
C ALA A 66 13.27 -7.27 -10.59
N THR A 67 14.54 -7.67 -10.57
CA THR A 67 15.12 -8.60 -9.58
C THR A 67 15.14 -8.10 -8.15
N SER A 68 15.12 -6.79 -7.92
CA SER A 68 15.01 -6.20 -6.58
C SER A 68 13.56 -6.00 -6.12
N PHE A 69 12.57 -6.15 -7.01
CA PHE A 69 11.16 -5.87 -6.68
C PHE A 69 10.60 -6.94 -5.75
N GLY A 70 10.49 -6.63 -4.47
CA GLY A 70 10.00 -7.52 -3.42
C GLY A 70 8.71 -7.04 -2.74
N GLN A 71 7.99 -6.07 -3.32
CA GLN A 71 6.76 -5.51 -2.75
C GLN A 71 5.58 -6.47 -2.92
N THR A 72 4.70 -6.50 -1.91
CA THR A 72 3.40 -7.19 -1.99
C THR A 72 2.36 -6.21 -2.51
N LEU A 73 1.87 -6.42 -3.72
CA LEU A 73 0.86 -5.56 -4.33
C LEU A 73 -0.54 -6.11 -4.09
N CYS A 74 -1.34 -5.34 -3.39
CA CYS A 74 -2.70 -5.68 -3.04
C CYS A 74 -3.73 -5.15 -4.06
N TRP A 75 -3.43 -5.26 -5.31
CA TRP A 75 -4.32 -4.78 -6.38
C TRP A 75 -5.44 -5.78 -6.68
N ASP A 76 -6.66 -5.27 -6.80
CA ASP A 76 -7.76 -6.06 -7.32
C ASP A 76 -7.58 -6.28 -8.83
N THR A 77 -7.23 -7.49 -9.17
CA THR A 77 -7.06 -7.91 -10.57
C THR A 77 -8.19 -8.82 -11.05
N SER A 78 -9.28 -8.93 -10.31
CA SER A 78 -10.42 -9.77 -10.67
C SER A 78 -11.10 -9.34 -11.98
N GLY A 79 -10.99 -8.07 -12.33
CA GLY A 79 -11.49 -7.51 -13.60
C GLY A 79 -10.59 -7.77 -14.81
N PHE A 80 -9.39 -8.35 -14.62
CA PHE A 80 -8.50 -8.64 -15.73
C PHE A 80 -8.94 -9.92 -16.47
N SER A 81 -9.25 -9.80 -17.75
CA SER A 81 -9.49 -10.98 -18.59
C SER A 81 -8.19 -11.76 -18.78
N GLY A 82 -8.18 -12.99 -18.34
CA GLY A 82 -7.21 -14.11 -18.50
C GLY A 82 -5.73 -13.88 -18.84
N ALA A 83 -5.37 -12.86 -19.58
CA ALA A 83 -4.01 -12.61 -20.03
C ALA A 83 -3.42 -11.28 -19.52
N GLY A 84 -4.19 -10.44 -18.88
CA GLY A 84 -3.78 -9.07 -18.52
C GLY A 84 -2.62 -8.97 -17.52
N THR A 85 -2.33 -10.04 -16.78
CA THR A 85 -1.24 -10.12 -15.80
C THR A 85 -0.18 -11.18 -16.15
N THR A 86 -0.20 -11.69 -17.38
CA THR A 86 0.69 -12.78 -17.80
C THR A 86 2.17 -12.41 -17.59
N PHE A 87 2.90 -13.30 -16.92
CA PHE A 87 4.31 -13.15 -16.58
C PHE A 87 4.68 -11.86 -15.82
N MET A 88 3.69 -11.20 -15.16
CA MET A 88 3.88 -9.92 -14.51
C MET A 88 5.08 -9.92 -13.55
N PHE A 89 5.25 -10.94 -12.72
CA PHE A 89 6.31 -11.07 -11.72
C PHE A 89 7.37 -12.13 -12.05
N MET A 90 7.39 -12.67 -13.26
CA MET A 90 8.34 -13.72 -13.60
C MET A 90 9.78 -13.22 -13.43
N ASN A 91 10.60 -13.92 -12.66
CA ASN A 91 11.96 -13.55 -12.29
C ASN A 91 12.10 -12.21 -11.54
N SER A 92 11.05 -11.72 -10.88
CA SER A 92 11.15 -10.61 -9.95
C SER A 92 11.65 -11.06 -8.57
N GLY A 93 12.02 -10.12 -7.69
CA GLY A 93 12.71 -10.38 -6.42
C GLY A 93 11.89 -11.05 -5.31
N GLY A 94 10.70 -11.54 -5.59
CA GLY A 94 9.86 -12.24 -4.61
C GLY A 94 8.43 -11.77 -4.53
N ALA A 95 8.05 -10.78 -5.32
CA ALA A 95 6.65 -10.37 -5.44
C ALA A 95 5.85 -11.49 -6.11
N SER A 96 4.99 -12.15 -5.38
CA SER A 96 4.13 -13.21 -5.90
C SER A 96 2.68 -13.08 -5.47
N ALA A 97 2.31 -11.94 -4.92
CA ALA A 97 0.98 -11.77 -4.36
C ALA A 97 0.13 -10.79 -5.18
N LEU A 98 -0.40 -11.27 -6.28
CA LEU A 98 -1.74 -10.86 -6.72
C LEU A 98 -2.69 -11.86 -6.05
N GLY A 99 -3.25 -11.53 -4.93
CA GLY A 99 -4.09 -12.49 -4.24
C GLY A 99 -4.93 -11.86 -3.13
N HIS A 100 -6.23 -11.91 -3.31
CA HIS A 100 -7.26 -11.50 -2.40
C HIS A 100 -7.20 -12.08 -0.97
N GLN A 101 -6.25 -12.96 -0.66
CA GLN A 101 -6.27 -13.70 0.60
C GLN A 101 -5.57 -13.02 1.76
N ASN A 102 -4.71 -12.02 1.50
CA ASN A 102 -4.04 -11.25 2.56
C ASN A 102 -3.97 -9.74 2.26
N CYS A 103 -4.66 -9.30 1.23
CA CYS A 103 -4.72 -7.93 0.79
C CYS A 103 -6.16 -7.43 0.91
N ASN A 104 -6.72 -7.46 2.10
CA ASN A 104 -7.92 -6.71 2.37
C ASN A 104 -7.56 -5.22 2.37
N HIS A 105 -7.59 -4.60 1.18
CA HIS A 105 -7.76 -3.16 1.07
C HIS A 105 -9.19 -2.67 1.39
N SER A 106 -10.07 -3.53 1.83
CA SER A 106 -10.94 -3.17 2.89
C SER A 106 -10.17 -3.43 4.19
N SER A 107 -9.19 -2.58 4.54
CA SER A 107 -8.91 -2.38 5.96
C SER A 107 -10.26 -2.40 6.64
N PRO A 108 -10.50 -3.28 7.62
CA PRO A 108 -11.78 -3.26 8.31
C PRO A 108 -12.05 -1.81 8.65
N ALA A 109 -13.20 -1.28 8.23
CA ALA A 109 -13.50 0.13 8.42
C ALA A 109 -13.22 0.47 9.89
N ILE A 110 -12.44 1.51 10.14
CA ILE A 110 -12.18 1.96 11.48
C ILE A 110 -13.38 2.79 11.90
N THR A 111 -14.06 2.32 12.92
CA THR A 111 -15.32 2.88 13.42
C THR A 111 -15.21 3.09 14.93
N ASN A 112 -16.19 3.80 15.53
CA ASN A 112 -16.25 3.94 16.99
C ASN A 112 -16.19 2.60 17.74
N ASP A 113 -16.73 1.53 17.14
CA ASP A 113 -16.81 0.21 17.79
C ASP A 113 -15.45 -0.51 17.88
N ASN A 114 -14.52 -0.25 16.95
CA ASN A 114 -13.28 -1.00 16.87
C ASN A 114 -12.00 -0.17 17.05
N ILE A 115 -12.08 1.16 16.96
CA ILE A 115 -10.90 2.03 17.00
C ILE A 115 -10.00 1.75 18.22
N ASN A 116 -10.59 1.58 19.41
CA ASN A 116 -9.85 1.28 20.64
C ASN A 116 -9.05 -0.01 20.52
N THR A 117 -9.66 -1.06 19.98
CA THR A 117 -9.01 -2.36 19.79
C THR A 117 -7.89 -2.25 18.77
N VAL A 118 -8.10 -1.52 17.68
CA VAL A 118 -7.11 -1.34 16.61
C VAL A 118 -5.90 -0.55 17.12
N VAL A 119 -6.14 0.55 17.85
CA VAL A 119 -5.07 1.35 18.48
C VAL A 119 -4.29 0.53 19.52
N MET A 120 -4.96 -0.22 20.40
CA MET A 120 -4.29 -1.12 21.35
C MET A 120 -3.44 -2.19 20.65
N HIS A 121 -3.93 -2.77 19.58
CA HIS A 121 -3.15 -3.72 18.78
C HIS A 121 -1.94 -3.05 18.13
N TRP A 122 -2.11 -1.85 17.59
CA TRP A 122 -0.98 -1.07 17.05
C TRP A 122 0.08 -0.83 18.11
N CYS A 123 -0.29 -0.37 19.28
CA CYS A 123 0.64 -0.12 20.38
C CYS A 123 1.37 -1.40 20.83
N SER A 124 0.71 -2.54 20.78
CA SER A 124 1.27 -3.83 21.22
C SER A 124 2.10 -4.52 20.14
N ASN A 125 1.71 -4.41 18.88
CA ASN A 125 2.37 -5.05 17.74
C ASN A 125 2.11 -4.27 16.44
N PRO A 126 2.85 -3.17 16.20
CA PRO A 126 2.65 -2.32 15.02
C PRO A 126 2.74 -3.09 13.70
N ALA A 127 3.71 -4.01 13.58
CA ALA A 127 3.92 -4.76 12.34
C ALA A 127 2.73 -5.65 11.97
N THR A 128 2.15 -6.34 12.96
CA THR A 128 0.96 -7.16 12.72
C THR A 128 -0.26 -6.31 12.42
N THR A 129 -0.44 -5.20 13.13
CA THR A 129 -1.58 -4.30 12.89
C THR A 129 -1.46 -3.63 11.53
N ALA A 130 -0.26 -3.21 11.12
CA ALA A 130 -0.03 -2.68 9.78
C ALA A 130 -0.33 -3.69 8.68
N SER A 131 -0.14 -4.98 8.92
CA SER A 131 -0.50 -6.02 7.94
C SER A 131 -2.01 -6.18 7.74
N ILE A 132 -2.81 -5.76 8.72
CA ILE A 132 -4.28 -5.88 8.71
C ILE A 132 -4.95 -4.56 8.28
N TYR A 133 -4.48 -3.44 8.82
CA TYR A 133 -5.11 -2.12 8.69
C TYR A 133 -4.28 -1.12 7.86
N GLY A 134 -3.13 -1.52 7.34
CA GLY A 134 -2.18 -0.60 6.72
C GLY A 134 -1.39 0.22 7.74
N ASN A 135 -0.58 1.17 7.25
CA ASN A 135 0.16 2.07 8.13
C ASN A 135 -0.83 3.01 8.84
N ILE A 136 -0.55 3.35 10.11
CA ILE A 136 -1.43 4.21 10.91
C ILE A 136 -1.70 5.58 10.26
N SER A 137 -0.74 6.14 9.54
CA SER A 137 -0.93 7.39 8.78
C SER A 137 -1.99 7.28 7.68
N ASP A 138 -2.32 6.06 7.25
CA ASP A 138 -3.18 5.77 6.11
C ASP A 138 -4.58 5.31 6.52
N TRP A 139 -4.86 5.29 7.83
CA TRP A 139 -6.14 4.80 8.32
C TRP A 139 -7.27 5.75 7.94
N ASP A 140 -8.32 5.21 7.32
CA ASP A 140 -9.58 5.93 7.11
C ASP A 140 -10.35 5.95 8.44
N THR A 141 -10.29 7.08 9.11
CA THR A 141 -10.99 7.34 10.39
C THR A 141 -12.28 8.14 10.20
N SER A 142 -12.76 8.28 8.96
CA SER A 142 -14.00 9.03 8.67
C SER A 142 -15.24 8.45 9.36
N GLY A 143 -15.19 7.16 9.73
CA GLY A 143 -16.23 6.49 10.52
C GLY A 143 -16.10 6.65 12.03
N VAL A 144 -15.10 7.39 12.52
CA VAL A 144 -14.89 7.64 13.95
C VAL A 144 -15.37 9.05 14.28
N THR A 145 -16.48 9.14 15.01
CA THR A 145 -17.13 10.40 15.33
C THR A 145 -17.03 10.81 16.81
N ASP A 146 -16.58 9.89 17.67
CA ASP A 146 -16.58 10.09 19.11
C ASP A 146 -15.15 10.11 19.68
N GLY A 147 -14.72 11.27 20.18
CA GLY A 147 -13.70 11.42 21.23
C GLY A 147 -12.30 10.82 21.00
N PHE A 148 -11.77 10.92 19.83
CA PHE A 148 -10.51 10.29 19.42
C PHE A 148 -9.25 10.67 20.22
N TYR A 149 -9.20 11.88 20.76
CA TYR A 149 -8.00 12.43 21.42
C TYR A 149 -7.59 11.75 22.72
N GLU A 150 -8.54 11.21 23.47
CA GLU A 150 -8.25 10.58 24.77
C GLU A 150 -7.62 9.19 24.63
N LEU A 151 -7.92 8.49 23.54
CA LEU A 151 -7.57 7.09 23.33
C LEU A 151 -6.09 6.83 23.10
N ILE A 152 -5.41 7.68 22.33
CA ILE A 152 -3.99 7.46 22.01
C ILE A 152 -3.11 7.73 23.23
N TYR A 153 -3.49 8.69 24.08
CA TYR A 153 -2.72 9.05 25.26
C TYR A 153 -2.82 8.04 26.40
N GLU A 154 -4.00 7.43 26.60
CA GLU A 154 -4.21 6.52 27.70
C GLU A 154 -3.83 5.07 27.40
N ASP A 155 -4.10 4.59 26.18
CA ASP A 155 -4.03 3.15 25.90
C ASP A 155 -2.63 2.69 25.49
N CYS A 156 -1.86 3.46 24.75
CA CYS A 156 -0.46 3.10 24.47
C CYS A 156 0.43 3.19 25.72
N GLY A 157 0.05 4.01 26.70
CA GLY A 157 0.74 4.10 28.00
C GLY A 157 0.39 2.99 28.98
N ARG A 158 -0.79 2.36 28.87
CA ARG A 158 -1.26 1.29 29.77
C ARG A 158 -0.98 -0.12 29.30
N ALA A 159 -0.84 -0.34 27.98
CA ALA A 159 -0.58 -1.68 27.42
C ALA A 159 0.80 -2.23 27.76
N SER A 160 1.68 -1.44 28.36
CA SER A 160 3.04 -1.85 28.70
C SER A 160 3.37 -1.60 30.16
N SER A 161 3.16 -2.60 31.02
CA SER A 161 3.91 -2.72 32.27
C SER A 161 5.39 -3.08 32.05
N ASN A 162 5.83 -3.22 30.80
CA ASN A 162 7.21 -3.39 30.39
C ASN A 162 7.44 -2.72 29.04
N MET A 163 7.92 -1.46 29.07
CA MET A 163 8.60 -0.75 28.00
C MET A 163 7.79 -0.37 26.73
N ILE A 164 6.98 0.62 26.78
CA ILE A 164 7.00 1.66 25.73
C ILE A 164 6.72 2.99 26.44
N THR A 165 7.72 3.84 26.50
CA THR A 165 7.54 5.22 26.99
C THR A 165 6.71 5.98 25.97
N THR A 166 5.86 6.89 26.39
CA THR A 166 5.02 7.80 25.60
C THR A 166 5.78 8.62 24.53
N SER A 167 7.08 8.41 24.40
CA SER A 167 7.97 9.07 23.44
C SER A 167 8.11 8.32 22.10
N THR A 168 7.46 7.17 21.91
CA THR A 168 7.64 6.34 20.69
C THR A 168 6.49 6.41 19.70
N PHE A 169 5.35 7.03 20.04
CA PHE A 169 4.33 7.32 19.06
C PHE A 169 4.72 8.62 18.33
N ASN A 170 5.35 8.50 17.19
CA ASN A 170 5.83 9.62 16.36
C ASN A 170 5.32 9.47 14.91
N GLU A 171 4.12 8.93 14.76
CA GLU A 171 3.50 8.78 13.46
C GLU A 171 2.75 10.05 13.08
N ASP A 172 2.84 10.45 11.82
CA ASP A 172 2.09 11.59 11.30
C ASP A 172 0.63 11.17 11.08
N ILE A 173 -0.27 11.77 11.87
CA ILE A 173 -1.72 11.56 11.81
C ILE A 173 -2.46 12.84 11.42
N SER A 174 -1.75 13.79 10.79
CA SER A 174 -2.32 15.09 10.42
C SER A 174 -3.49 14.99 9.45
N ASP A 175 -3.57 13.92 8.68
CA ASP A 175 -4.63 13.66 7.69
C ASP A 175 -5.89 13.00 8.29
N TRP A 176 -5.87 12.69 9.59
CA TRP A 176 -7.04 12.10 10.22
C TRP A 176 -8.16 13.13 10.38
N ASN A 177 -9.38 12.71 10.04
CA ASN A 177 -10.56 13.55 10.26
C ASN A 177 -10.84 13.68 11.76
N THR A 178 -10.64 14.88 12.31
CA THR A 178 -10.82 15.21 13.74
C THR A 178 -12.01 16.14 14.00
N SER A 179 -12.91 16.29 13.00
CA SER A 179 -14.08 17.17 13.09
C SER A 179 -15.27 16.53 13.79
#